data_ba98030b991c7936bc705d506d98dfaa
#
_entry.id   ba98030b991c7936bc705d506d98dfaa
#
_cell.length_a   1.000
_cell.length_b   1.000
_cell.length_c   1.000
_cell.angle_alpha   90.00
_cell.angle_beta   90.00
_cell.angle_gamma   90.00
#
_symmetry.space_group_name_H-M   'P 1'
#
loop_
_entity.id
_entity.type
_entity.pdbx_description
1 polymer ?
#
loop_
_entity_poly.entity_id
_entity_poly.type
_entity_poly.pdbx_seq_one_letter_code
_entity_poly.pdbx_strand_id
1 'polypeptide(L)'
;MTDPKRAAISFNNVTKGYGPLTALDSIDLVIPHGQAIAILGPNGAGKTTAVSLMLGLRTPTSGEVEVLGGDPRDVRTRSTMGAMLQASGIPAHLSVSETIELFRTYYPKPMNTVQVVALCGLHEKLTTRTVALSNGQLQRLYFALAICGDPTIVVLDEPTVGLDVEGRHAMLATIDGVAKRGRTIVLTTHHLEDADALADRIVVIDRGRIVADGSPAEIKATVGRKRMAFRCNASFESAEAFERAGNSYEILTDRPEAILRDLLARNVEISNLTVTGASLEDAFLHLTARAGDHAA
;
A
#
# COMPACT_ATOMS: atom_id res chain seq x y z
N MET A 1 -23.35 2.76 -4.98
CA MET A 1 -22.84 2.40 -6.34
C MET A 1 -22.20 3.64 -6.92
N THR A 2 -20.89 3.64 -7.04
CA THR A 2 -20.12 4.74 -7.66
C THR A 2 -20.38 4.74 -9.16
N ASP A 3 -20.69 5.91 -9.71
CA ASP A 3 -20.90 6.11 -11.15
C ASP A 3 -19.63 5.67 -11.91
N PRO A 4 -19.68 4.66 -12.80
CA PRO A 4 -18.52 4.19 -13.55
C PRO A 4 -17.87 5.31 -14.41
N LYS A 5 -18.57 6.38 -14.71
CA LYS A 5 -18.01 7.58 -15.39
C LYS A 5 -17.06 8.41 -14.53
N ARG A 6 -16.91 8.10 -13.24
CA ARG A 6 -15.97 8.73 -12.30
C ARG A 6 -14.87 7.79 -11.85
N ALA A 7 -14.72 6.61 -12.45
CA ALA A 7 -13.65 5.69 -12.14
C ALA A 7 -12.31 6.14 -12.76
N ALA A 8 -11.26 6.19 -11.94
CA ALA A 8 -9.90 6.34 -12.44
C ALA A 8 -9.39 5.01 -13.01
N ILE A 9 -9.72 3.91 -12.33
CA ILE A 9 -9.37 2.54 -12.77
C ILE A 9 -10.57 1.65 -12.51
N SER A 10 -10.90 0.75 -13.45
CA SER A 10 -11.91 -0.30 -13.26
C SER A 10 -11.41 -1.66 -13.73
N PHE A 11 -11.70 -2.67 -12.93
CA PHE A 11 -11.59 -4.09 -13.27
C PHE A 11 -13.00 -4.65 -13.32
N ASN A 12 -13.34 -5.26 -14.44
CA ASN A 12 -14.67 -5.86 -14.66
C ASN A 12 -14.48 -7.36 -14.89
N ASN A 13 -14.77 -8.17 -13.87
CA ASN A 13 -14.66 -9.64 -13.87
C ASN A 13 -13.29 -10.12 -14.41
N VAL A 14 -12.21 -9.54 -13.90
CA VAL A 14 -10.86 -9.76 -14.43
C VAL A 14 -10.24 -11.03 -13.90
N THR A 15 -9.87 -11.92 -14.80
CA THR A 15 -9.08 -13.12 -14.50
C THR A 15 -7.74 -13.05 -15.21
N LYS A 16 -6.66 -13.45 -14.51
CA LYS A 16 -5.32 -13.59 -15.08
C LYS A 16 -4.68 -14.91 -14.70
N GLY A 17 -4.46 -15.75 -15.70
CA GLY A 17 -3.73 -17.02 -15.58
C GLY A 17 -2.32 -16.96 -16.16
N TYR A 18 -1.45 -17.79 -15.64
CA TYR A 18 -0.10 -18.08 -16.13
C TYR A 18 0.07 -19.61 -16.16
N GLY A 19 -0.25 -20.23 -17.30
CA GLY A 19 -0.35 -21.68 -17.38
C GLY A 19 -1.37 -22.24 -16.38
N PRO A 20 -0.99 -23.14 -15.47
CA PRO A 20 -1.91 -23.70 -14.48
C PRO A 20 -2.20 -22.77 -13.30
N LEU A 21 -1.44 -21.69 -13.14
CA LEU A 21 -1.59 -20.76 -12.02
C LEU A 21 -2.60 -19.66 -12.37
N THR A 22 -3.66 -19.54 -11.59
CA THR A 22 -4.57 -18.38 -11.63
C THR A 22 -4.07 -17.33 -10.63
N ALA A 23 -3.51 -16.24 -11.14
CA ALA A 23 -2.96 -15.17 -10.32
C ALA A 23 -4.00 -14.15 -9.89
N LEU A 24 -5.05 -13.93 -10.68
CA LEU A 24 -6.26 -13.17 -10.33
C LEU A 24 -7.47 -13.96 -10.83
N ASP A 25 -8.52 -14.02 -10.02
CA ASP A 25 -9.71 -14.82 -10.26
C ASP A 25 -10.95 -13.95 -10.10
N SER A 26 -11.54 -13.57 -11.24
CA SER A 26 -12.80 -12.82 -11.33
C SER A 26 -12.83 -11.56 -10.45
N ILE A 27 -11.80 -10.73 -10.56
CA ILE A 27 -11.69 -9.49 -9.77
C ILE A 27 -12.59 -8.41 -10.34
N ASP A 28 -13.46 -7.87 -9.48
CA ASP A 28 -14.20 -6.63 -9.67
C ASP A 28 -13.65 -5.56 -8.73
N LEU A 29 -13.13 -4.45 -9.29
CA LEU A 29 -12.56 -3.35 -8.51
C LEU A 29 -12.78 -2.03 -9.24
N VAL A 30 -13.31 -1.05 -8.54
CA VAL A 30 -13.45 0.32 -9.05
C VAL A 30 -12.67 1.26 -8.12
N ILE A 31 -11.73 2.01 -8.69
CA ILE A 31 -10.94 3.03 -7.99
C ILE A 31 -11.42 4.40 -8.47
N PRO A 32 -12.02 5.23 -7.61
CA PRO A 32 -12.43 6.58 -7.93
C PRO A 32 -11.24 7.51 -8.18
N HIS A 33 -11.51 8.63 -8.88
CA HIS A 33 -10.53 9.70 -9.02
C HIS A 33 -10.19 10.33 -7.68
N GLY A 34 -8.92 10.67 -7.50
CA GLY A 34 -8.40 11.41 -6.34
C GLY A 34 -8.37 10.60 -5.05
N GLN A 35 -8.57 9.28 -5.10
CA GLN A 35 -8.49 8.39 -3.96
C GLN A 35 -7.09 7.79 -3.84
N ALA A 36 -6.56 7.74 -2.62
CA ALA A 36 -5.40 6.95 -2.28
C ALA A 36 -5.84 5.54 -1.84
N ILE A 37 -5.45 4.52 -2.59
CA ILE A 37 -5.80 3.13 -2.30
C ILE A 37 -4.55 2.30 -2.05
N ALA A 38 -4.58 1.45 -1.01
CA ALA A 38 -3.57 0.44 -0.77
C ALA A 38 -4.09 -0.95 -1.15
N ILE A 39 -3.31 -1.68 -1.93
CA ILE A 39 -3.54 -3.09 -2.26
C ILE A 39 -2.60 -3.93 -1.41
N LEU A 40 -3.17 -4.67 -0.46
CA LEU A 40 -2.48 -5.53 0.48
C LEU A 40 -2.68 -7.01 0.12
N GLY A 41 -1.78 -7.84 0.59
CA GLY A 41 -1.89 -9.29 0.44
C GLY A 41 -0.55 -9.97 0.66
N PRO A 42 -0.53 -11.28 0.94
CA PRO A 42 0.71 -12.03 1.06
C PRO A 42 1.50 -12.10 -0.27
N ASN A 43 2.73 -12.60 -0.21
CA ASN A 43 3.50 -12.83 -1.43
C ASN A 43 2.78 -13.86 -2.32
N GLY A 44 2.70 -13.57 -3.60
CA GLY A 44 1.98 -14.42 -4.56
C GLY A 44 0.46 -14.21 -4.59
N ALA A 45 -0.11 -13.29 -3.79
CA ALA A 45 -1.56 -13.05 -3.77
C ALA A 45 -2.13 -12.47 -5.06
N GLY A 46 -1.30 -11.89 -5.95
CA GLY A 46 -1.75 -11.28 -7.20
C GLY A 46 -1.54 -9.76 -7.30
N LYS A 47 -0.98 -9.11 -6.28
CA LYS A 47 -0.77 -7.63 -6.24
C LYS A 47 -0.01 -7.11 -7.46
N THR A 48 1.18 -7.64 -7.73
CA THR A 48 2.02 -7.23 -8.88
C THR A 48 1.34 -7.57 -10.23
N THR A 49 0.51 -8.61 -10.26
CA THR A 49 -0.31 -8.92 -11.43
C THR A 49 -1.37 -7.84 -11.64
N ALA A 50 -2.10 -7.43 -10.61
CA ALA A 50 -3.08 -6.37 -10.67
C ALA A 50 -2.42 -5.05 -11.14
N VAL A 51 -1.29 -4.67 -10.55
CA VAL A 51 -0.49 -3.49 -10.97
C VAL A 51 -0.09 -3.60 -12.44
N SER A 52 0.39 -4.76 -12.89
CA SER A 52 0.81 -4.97 -14.28
C SER A 52 -0.35 -4.83 -15.27
N LEU A 53 -1.56 -5.24 -14.88
CA LEU A 53 -2.77 -5.06 -15.68
C LEU A 53 -3.19 -3.59 -15.74
N MET A 54 -3.19 -2.87 -14.61
CA MET A 54 -3.49 -1.44 -14.52
C MET A 54 -2.57 -0.61 -15.44
N LEU A 55 -1.30 -0.97 -15.49
CA LEU A 55 -0.30 -0.27 -16.29
C LEU A 55 -0.27 -0.72 -17.77
N GLY A 56 -1.13 -1.66 -18.17
CA GLY A 56 -1.14 -2.21 -19.52
C GLY A 56 0.13 -2.99 -19.90
N LEU A 57 0.93 -3.42 -18.92
CA LEU A 57 2.12 -4.26 -19.12
C LEU A 57 1.75 -5.72 -19.37
N ARG A 58 0.55 -6.11 -19.02
CA ARG A 58 -0.04 -7.44 -19.24
C ARG A 58 -1.49 -7.27 -19.70
N THR A 59 -1.99 -8.31 -20.37
CA THR A 59 -3.40 -8.42 -20.74
C THR A 59 -4.10 -9.41 -19.81
N PRO A 60 -5.37 -9.17 -19.41
CA PRO A 60 -6.15 -10.16 -18.70
C PRO A 60 -6.37 -11.41 -19.56
N THR A 61 -6.63 -12.54 -18.95
CA THR A 61 -7.04 -13.78 -19.63
C THR A 61 -8.52 -13.69 -20.00
N SER A 62 -9.33 -13.10 -19.10
CA SER A 62 -10.74 -12.74 -19.36
C SER A 62 -11.11 -11.50 -18.54
N GLY A 63 -12.23 -10.88 -18.86
CA GLY A 63 -12.64 -9.61 -18.27
C GLY A 63 -11.91 -8.42 -18.89
N GLU A 64 -12.12 -7.24 -18.33
CA GLU A 64 -11.62 -5.97 -18.88
C GLU A 64 -11.05 -5.07 -17.80
N VAL A 65 -9.95 -4.38 -18.13
CA VAL A 65 -9.38 -3.33 -17.29
C VAL A 65 -9.43 -2.04 -18.07
N GLU A 66 -10.01 -1.02 -17.46
CA GLU A 66 -10.02 0.34 -18.02
C GLU A 66 -9.32 1.32 -17.09
N VAL A 67 -8.66 2.30 -17.68
CA VAL A 67 -8.02 3.42 -16.99
C VAL A 67 -8.51 4.71 -17.62
N LEU A 68 -9.18 5.55 -16.84
CA LEU A 68 -9.84 6.79 -17.32
C LEU A 68 -10.80 6.53 -18.49
N GLY A 69 -11.46 5.35 -18.50
CA GLY A 69 -12.37 4.89 -19.56
C GLY A 69 -11.67 4.48 -20.85
N GLY A 70 -10.36 4.25 -20.82
CA GLY A 70 -9.55 3.80 -21.97
C GLY A 70 -8.76 2.52 -21.67
N ASP A 71 -8.29 1.87 -22.74
CA ASP A 71 -7.40 0.71 -22.62
C ASP A 71 -6.06 1.14 -22.01
N PRO A 72 -5.58 0.52 -20.91
CA PRO A 72 -4.29 0.85 -20.31
C PRO A 72 -3.07 0.61 -21.23
N ARG A 73 -3.23 -0.12 -22.34
CA ARG A 73 -2.18 -0.35 -23.33
C ARG A 73 -2.02 0.82 -24.29
N ASP A 74 -3.03 1.65 -24.44
CA ASP A 74 -2.97 2.82 -25.30
C ASP A 74 -1.96 3.86 -24.81
N VAL A 75 -1.17 4.42 -25.72
CA VAL A 75 -0.17 5.44 -25.39
C VAL A 75 -0.80 6.67 -24.75
N ARG A 76 -2.01 7.06 -25.19
CA ARG A 76 -2.75 8.20 -24.62
C ARG A 76 -3.13 7.94 -23.17
N THR A 77 -3.64 6.74 -22.86
CA THR A 77 -3.97 6.32 -21.50
C THR A 77 -2.72 6.24 -20.64
N ARG A 78 -1.65 5.59 -21.15
CA ARG A 78 -0.38 5.50 -20.44
C ARG A 78 0.27 6.84 -20.14
N SER A 79 0.11 7.83 -21.00
CA SER A 79 0.64 9.18 -20.75
C SER A 79 -0.03 9.90 -19.57
N THR A 80 -1.16 9.39 -19.07
CA THR A 80 -1.85 9.92 -17.89
C THR A 80 -1.45 9.22 -16.58
N MET A 81 -0.62 8.19 -16.69
CA MET A 81 -0.16 7.38 -15.56
C MET A 81 1.34 7.58 -15.30
N GLY A 82 1.70 7.56 -14.02
CA GLY A 82 3.07 7.42 -13.58
C GLY A 82 3.23 6.14 -12.78
N ALA A 83 4.38 5.48 -12.88
CA ALA A 83 4.62 4.22 -12.19
C ALA A 83 6.01 4.18 -11.56
N MET A 84 6.06 3.71 -10.32
CA MET A 84 7.26 3.31 -9.62
C MET A 84 7.17 1.81 -9.34
N LEU A 85 8.01 1.02 -10.02
CA LEU A 85 8.04 -0.44 -9.91
C LEU A 85 9.30 -0.91 -9.19
N GLN A 86 9.26 -2.09 -8.57
CA GLN A 86 10.38 -2.67 -7.80
C GLN A 86 11.66 -2.82 -8.63
N ALA A 87 11.55 -3.15 -9.91
CA ALA A 87 12.68 -3.34 -10.82
C ALA A 87 12.72 -2.22 -11.86
N SER A 88 13.10 -1.02 -11.44
CA SER A 88 13.25 0.11 -12.36
C SER A 88 14.70 0.20 -12.83
N GLY A 89 14.97 -0.24 -14.06
CA GLY A 89 16.28 -0.02 -14.69
C GLY A 89 16.39 1.42 -15.17
N ILE A 90 17.23 2.23 -14.52
CA ILE A 90 17.58 3.58 -15.00
C ILE A 90 19.03 3.61 -15.49
N PRO A 91 19.37 4.48 -16.46
CA PRO A 91 20.73 4.58 -16.95
C PRO A 91 21.72 4.97 -15.84
N ALA A 92 22.70 4.09 -15.57
CA ALA A 92 23.64 4.27 -14.45
C ALA A 92 24.56 5.49 -14.58
N HIS A 93 24.78 5.95 -15.80
CA HIS A 93 25.75 7.01 -16.11
C HIS A 93 25.15 8.42 -16.16
N LEU A 94 23.83 8.52 -16.23
CA LEU A 94 23.16 9.82 -16.21
C LEU A 94 23.14 10.39 -14.78
N SER A 95 23.19 11.70 -14.69
CA SER A 95 22.90 12.42 -13.46
C SER A 95 21.42 12.39 -13.13
N VAL A 96 21.06 12.76 -11.90
CA VAL A 96 19.65 12.90 -11.48
C VAL A 96 18.90 13.84 -12.41
N SER A 97 19.45 15.02 -12.72
CA SER A 97 18.80 15.98 -13.63
C SER A 97 18.62 15.44 -15.02
N GLU A 98 19.66 14.83 -15.61
CA GLU A 98 19.59 14.25 -16.96
C GLU A 98 18.58 13.11 -17.02
N THR A 99 18.50 12.29 -15.97
CA THR A 99 17.51 11.20 -15.88
C THR A 99 16.08 11.76 -15.84
N ILE A 100 15.82 12.77 -15.00
CA ILE A 100 14.51 13.41 -14.94
C ILE A 100 14.15 14.04 -16.28
N GLU A 101 15.07 14.79 -16.91
CA GLU A 101 14.84 15.39 -18.23
C GLU A 101 14.53 14.34 -19.30
N LEU A 102 15.27 13.24 -19.34
CA LEU A 102 15.01 12.13 -20.26
C LEU A 102 13.58 11.60 -20.09
N PHE A 103 13.15 11.30 -18.85
CA PHE A 103 11.82 10.74 -18.61
C PHE A 103 10.71 11.74 -18.92
N ARG A 104 10.93 13.03 -18.69
CA ARG A 104 9.98 14.08 -19.05
C ARG A 104 9.67 14.11 -20.55
N THR A 105 10.61 13.72 -21.42
CA THR A 105 10.38 13.70 -22.87
C THR A 105 9.32 12.67 -23.31
N TYR A 106 9.00 11.69 -22.48
CA TYR A 106 7.96 10.71 -22.78
C TYR A 106 6.53 11.23 -22.57
N TYR A 107 6.37 12.40 -21.95
CA TYR A 107 5.07 12.96 -21.61
C TYR A 107 4.77 14.25 -22.40
N PRO A 108 3.50 14.44 -22.81
CA PRO A 108 3.15 15.60 -23.63
C PRO A 108 3.15 16.93 -22.84
N LYS A 109 2.93 16.87 -21.54
CA LYS A 109 2.86 18.05 -20.64
C LYS A 109 3.53 17.74 -19.31
N PRO A 110 4.87 17.55 -19.30
CA PRO A 110 5.56 17.19 -18.07
C PRO A 110 5.64 18.36 -17.08
N MET A 111 5.76 18.04 -15.78
CA MET A 111 6.07 19.02 -14.74
C MET A 111 7.41 19.70 -15.02
N ASN A 112 7.58 20.91 -14.50
CA ASN A 112 8.89 21.55 -14.50
C ASN A 112 9.87 20.78 -13.60
N THR A 113 11.10 20.56 -14.07
CA THR A 113 12.14 19.83 -13.34
C THR A 113 12.38 20.39 -11.94
N VAL A 114 12.39 21.71 -11.78
CA VAL A 114 12.56 22.37 -10.48
C VAL A 114 11.45 21.94 -9.50
N GLN A 115 10.21 21.85 -10.00
CA GLN A 115 9.08 21.39 -9.17
C GLN A 115 9.22 19.92 -8.78
N VAL A 116 9.60 19.04 -9.72
CA VAL A 116 9.82 17.61 -9.44
C VAL A 116 10.91 17.42 -8.39
N VAL A 117 12.04 18.11 -8.58
CA VAL A 117 13.19 18.06 -7.68
C VAL A 117 12.82 18.56 -6.28
N ALA A 118 12.05 19.66 -6.21
CA ALA A 118 11.57 20.23 -4.95
C ALA A 118 10.67 19.25 -4.18
N LEU A 119 9.73 18.61 -4.88
CA LEU A 119 8.80 17.65 -4.29
C LEU A 119 9.52 16.42 -3.73
N CYS A 120 10.58 15.96 -4.41
CA CYS A 120 11.28 14.73 -4.04
C CYS A 120 12.52 14.96 -3.17
N GLY A 121 12.83 16.21 -2.81
CA GLY A 121 14.01 16.55 -1.98
C GLY A 121 15.34 16.17 -2.61
N LEU A 122 15.49 16.40 -3.94
CA LEU A 122 16.67 16.01 -4.71
C LEU A 122 17.59 17.18 -5.10
N HIS A 123 17.41 18.37 -4.51
CA HIS A 123 18.12 19.60 -4.89
C HIS A 123 19.65 19.46 -4.87
N GLU A 124 20.19 18.82 -3.82
CA GLU A 124 21.63 18.68 -3.63
C GLU A 124 22.23 17.56 -4.50
N LYS A 125 21.42 16.81 -5.24
CA LYS A 125 21.84 15.63 -5.97
C LYS A 125 21.72 15.75 -7.48
N LEU A 126 21.37 16.92 -8.01
CA LEU A 126 21.07 17.14 -9.42
C LEU A 126 22.19 16.68 -10.37
N THR A 127 23.45 16.92 -9.99
CA THR A 127 24.65 16.54 -10.77
C THR A 127 25.22 15.17 -10.39
N THR A 128 24.65 14.52 -9.35
CA THR A 128 25.09 13.20 -8.90
C THR A 128 24.63 12.15 -9.88
N ARG A 129 25.54 11.24 -10.30
CA ARG A 129 25.19 10.09 -11.13
C ARG A 129 24.28 9.12 -10.39
N THR A 130 23.35 8.51 -11.09
CA THR A 130 22.34 7.61 -10.49
C THR A 130 22.99 6.45 -9.75
N VAL A 131 24.12 5.91 -10.24
CA VAL A 131 24.88 4.82 -9.61
C VAL A 131 25.51 5.22 -8.25
N ALA A 132 25.70 6.51 -8.00
CA ALA A 132 26.30 7.03 -6.76
C ALA A 132 25.27 7.45 -5.71
N LEU A 133 23.97 7.24 -5.96
CA LEU A 133 22.91 7.55 -5.01
C LEU A 133 22.82 6.46 -3.93
N SER A 134 22.49 6.88 -2.70
CA SER A 134 22.04 5.93 -1.67
C SER A 134 20.69 5.32 -2.04
N ASN A 135 20.30 4.20 -1.42
CA ASN A 135 19.00 3.57 -1.66
C ASN A 135 17.85 4.56 -1.47
N GLY A 136 17.85 5.37 -0.41
CA GLY A 136 16.82 6.37 -0.16
C GLY A 136 16.77 7.46 -1.22
N GLN A 137 17.93 7.92 -1.70
CA GLN A 137 18.01 8.90 -2.79
C GLN A 137 17.54 8.29 -4.12
N LEU A 138 17.85 7.03 -4.37
CA LEU A 138 17.42 6.29 -5.54
C LEU A 138 15.89 6.10 -5.53
N GLN A 139 15.29 5.74 -4.39
CA GLN A 139 13.84 5.64 -4.24
C GLN A 139 13.15 6.99 -4.48
N ARG A 140 13.70 8.10 -3.97
CA ARG A 140 13.21 9.45 -4.27
C ARG A 140 13.31 9.78 -5.76
N LEU A 141 14.36 9.34 -6.43
CA LEU A 141 14.49 9.50 -7.88
C LEU A 141 13.44 8.67 -8.63
N TYR A 142 13.23 7.40 -8.28
CA TYR A 142 12.18 6.58 -8.89
C TYR A 142 10.79 7.22 -8.73
N PHE A 143 10.50 7.76 -7.56
CA PHE A 143 9.27 8.50 -7.34
C PHE A 143 9.20 9.78 -8.18
N ALA A 144 10.31 10.53 -8.29
CA ALA A 144 10.40 11.70 -9.16
C ALA A 144 10.10 11.36 -10.63
N LEU A 145 10.61 10.23 -11.11
CA LEU A 145 10.32 9.73 -12.46
C LEU A 145 8.85 9.34 -12.63
N ALA A 146 8.25 8.76 -11.62
CA ALA A 146 6.83 8.41 -11.64
C ALA A 146 5.92 9.65 -11.74
N ILE A 147 6.30 10.78 -11.14
CA ILE A 147 5.46 11.99 -11.12
C ILE A 147 5.85 13.04 -12.15
N CYS A 148 7.01 12.93 -12.80
CA CYS A 148 7.54 13.98 -13.70
C CYS A 148 6.64 14.29 -14.91
N GLY A 149 5.80 13.33 -15.32
CA GLY A 149 4.81 13.51 -16.38
C GLY A 149 3.53 14.26 -15.96
N ASP A 150 3.43 14.70 -14.72
CA ASP A 150 2.20 15.27 -14.13
C ASP A 150 0.98 14.33 -14.24
N PRO A 151 1.14 13.04 -13.89
CA PRO A 151 0.11 12.04 -14.14
C PRO A 151 -1.14 12.28 -13.29
N THR A 152 -2.31 11.84 -13.81
CA THR A 152 -3.57 11.80 -13.06
C THR A 152 -3.57 10.63 -12.06
N ILE A 153 -2.91 9.53 -12.42
CA ILE A 153 -2.82 8.30 -11.63
C ILE A 153 -1.35 7.98 -11.38
N VAL A 154 -0.98 7.70 -10.14
CA VAL A 154 0.36 7.25 -9.75
C VAL A 154 0.26 5.86 -9.13
N VAL A 155 0.95 4.90 -9.71
CA VAL A 155 1.00 3.51 -9.23
C VAL A 155 2.37 3.26 -8.62
N LEU A 156 2.38 2.86 -7.35
CA LEU A 156 3.59 2.69 -6.54
C LEU A 156 3.66 1.25 -6.03
N ASP A 157 4.63 0.49 -6.53
CA ASP A 157 4.85 -0.89 -6.11
C ASP A 157 5.98 -0.94 -5.09
N GLU A 158 5.64 -1.10 -3.81
CA GLU A 158 6.55 -1.17 -2.66
C GLU A 158 7.49 0.05 -2.52
N PRO A 159 7.02 1.29 -2.50
CA PRO A 159 7.85 2.50 -2.63
C PRO A 159 8.78 2.74 -1.43
N THR A 160 8.55 2.10 -0.29
CA THR A 160 9.30 2.30 0.96
C THR A 160 10.29 1.18 1.26
N VAL A 161 10.37 0.16 0.39
CA VAL A 161 11.29 -0.97 0.56
C VAL A 161 12.75 -0.50 0.58
N GLY A 162 13.51 -0.98 1.58
CA GLY A 162 14.93 -0.67 1.73
C GLY A 162 15.23 0.72 2.26
N LEU A 163 14.23 1.46 2.74
CA LEU A 163 14.40 2.72 3.44
C LEU A 163 14.53 2.49 4.94
N ASP A 164 15.34 3.33 5.59
CA ASP A 164 15.31 3.49 7.03
C ASP A 164 14.03 4.21 7.50
N VAL A 165 13.82 4.28 8.81
CA VAL A 165 12.60 4.86 9.40
C VAL A 165 12.38 6.31 8.96
N GLU A 166 13.44 7.12 8.94
CA GLU A 166 13.35 8.54 8.55
C GLU A 166 13.06 8.68 7.05
N GLY A 167 13.77 7.93 6.20
CA GLY A 167 13.55 7.89 4.76
C GLY A 167 12.15 7.42 4.38
N ARG A 168 11.61 6.42 5.12
CA ARG A 168 10.24 5.92 4.95
C ARG A 168 9.23 7.01 5.27
N HIS A 169 9.33 7.68 6.43
CA HIS A 169 8.43 8.78 6.79
C HIS A 169 8.48 9.93 5.76
N ALA A 170 9.68 10.30 5.32
CA ALA A 170 9.85 11.34 4.30
C ALA A 170 9.21 10.95 2.96
N MET A 171 9.32 9.68 2.54
CA MET A 171 8.69 9.17 1.33
C MET A 171 7.17 9.20 1.46
N LEU A 172 6.61 8.71 2.55
CA LEU A 172 5.17 8.72 2.82
C LEU A 172 4.61 10.15 2.80
N ALA A 173 5.30 11.10 3.45
CA ALA A 173 4.91 12.52 3.41
C ALA A 173 4.92 13.10 1.99
N THR A 174 5.88 12.69 1.16
CA THR A 174 5.97 13.12 -0.24
C THR A 174 4.81 12.56 -1.07
N ILE A 175 4.48 11.27 -0.91
CA ILE A 175 3.35 10.61 -1.58
C ILE A 175 2.03 11.27 -1.15
N ASP A 176 1.82 11.49 0.14
CA ASP A 176 0.66 12.20 0.69
C ASP A 176 0.50 13.59 0.09
N GLY A 177 1.61 14.33 -0.05
CA GLY A 177 1.62 15.64 -0.69
C GLY A 177 1.17 15.61 -2.16
N VAL A 178 1.43 14.51 -2.89
CA VAL A 178 0.94 14.30 -4.26
C VAL A 178 -0.53 13.90 -4.26
N ALA A 179 -0.96 13.02 -3.35
CA ALA A 179 -2.36 12.62 -3.18
C ALA A 179 -3.26 13.84 -2.88
N LYS A 180 -2.85 14.72 -1.96
CA LYS A 180 -3.56 15.97 -1.60
C LYS A 180 -3.72 16.97 -2.74
N ARG A 181 -2.98 16.80 -3.83
CA ARG A 181 -3.19 17.57 -5.09
C ARG A 181 -4.29 16.96 -5.97
N GLY A 182 -5.05 16.00 -5.47
CA GLY A 182 -6.16 15.35 -6.18
C GLY A 182 -5.71 14.25 -7.14
N ARG A 183 -4.49 13.73 -7.01
CA ARG A 183 -4.02 12.59 -7.81
C ARG A 183 -4.56 11.29 -7.23
N THR A 184 -4.90 10.35 -8.10
CA THR A 184 -5.24 8.99 -7.68
C THR A 184 -3.94 8.23 -7.41
N ILE A 185 -3.82 7.67 -6.20
CA ILE A 185 -2.65 6.89 -5.80
C ILE A 185 -3.06 5.43 -5.65
N VAL A 186 -2.35 4.54 -6.30
CA VAL A 186 -2.43 3.08 -6.06
C VAL A 186 -1.11 2.63 -5.47
N LEU A 187 -1.16 2.14 -4.26
CA LEU A 187 0.01 1.70 -3.49
C LEU A 187 -0.07 0.21 -3.25
N THR A 188 0.97 -0.55 -3.59
CA THR A 188 1.16 -1.88 -2.99
C THR A 188 2.21 -1.79 -1.89
N THR A 189 2.00 -2.47 -0.80
CA THR A 189 2.96 -2.58 0.28
C THR A 189 2.72 -3.84 1.11
N HIS A 190 3.78 -4.34 1.73
CA HIS A 190 3.69 -5.32 2.81
C HIS A 190 3.85 -4.65 4.19
N HIS A 191 4.19 -3.36 4.23
CA HIS A 191 4.21 -2.56 5.44
C HIS A 191 2.83 -1.98 5.71
N LEU A 192 2.09 -2.63 6.60
CA LEU A 192 0.69 -2.27 6.89
C LEU A 192 0.54 -0.87 7.47
N GLU A 193 1.56 -0.37 8.18
CA GLU A 193 1.62 0.99 8.69
C GLU A 193 1.63 2.04 7.57
N ASP A 194 2.27 1.75 6.40
CA ASP A 194 2.25 2.65 5.25
C ASP A 194 0.84 2.79 4.68
N ALA A 195 0.14 1.64 4.57
CA ALA A 195 -1.24 1.63 4.13
C ALA A 195 -2.16 2.38 5.10
N ASP A 196 -1.96 2.19 6.42
CA ASP A 196 -2.73 2.87 7.46
C ASP A 196 -2.51 4.39 7.46
N ALA A 197 -1.30 4.84 7.13
CA ALA A 197 -0.92 6.25 7.11
C ALA A 197 -1.38 7.00 5.84
N LEU A 198 -1.45 6.31 4.69
CA LEU A 198 -1.66 6.95 3.39
C LEU A 198 -3.00 6.67 2.75
N ALA A 199 -3.59 5.48 2.98
CA ALA A 199 -4.71 5.04 2.18
C ALA A 199 -6.06 5.51 2.73
N ASP A 200 -6.90 6.06 1.85
CA ASP A 200 -8.31 6.29 2.13
C ASP A 200 -9.10 4.96 2.11
N ARG A 201 -8.58 3.99 1.35
CA ARG A 201 -9.23 2.69 1.13
C ARG A 201 -8.17 1.60 1.00
N ILE A 202 -8.46 0.45 1.58
CA ILE A 202 -7.62 -0.75 1.54
C ILE A 202 -8.37 -1.86 0.83
N VAL A 203 -7.71 -2.49 -0.13
CA VAL A 203 -8.15 -3.72 -0.79
C VAL A 203 -7.20 -4.83 -0.41
N VAL A 204 -7.70 -5.88 0.21
CA VAL A 204 -6.91 -7.06 0.56
C VAL A 204 -7.13 -8.13 -0.49
N ILE A 205 -6.05 -8.56 -1.14
CA ILE A 205 -6.06 -9.65 -2.11
C ILE A 205 -5.41 -10.87 -1.47
N ASP A 206 -6.08 -12.01 -1.51
CA ASP A 206 -5.50 -13.29 -1.17
C ASP A 206 -5.86 -14.35 -2.22
N ARG A 207 -4.87 -15.14 -2.65
CA ARG A 207 -5.03 -16.20 -3.68
C ARG A 207 -5.78 -15.72 -4.93
N GLY A 208 -5.48 -14.52 -5.37
CA GLY A 208 -6.06 -13.92 -6.57
C GLY A 208 -7.49 -13.36 -6.41
N ARG A 209 -8.05 -13.32 -5.20
CA ARG A 209 -9.41 -12.81 -4.92
C ARG A 209 -9.37 -11.64 -3.95
N ILE A 210 -10.30 -10.70 -4.07
CA ILE A 210 -10.51 -9.66 -3.07
C ILE A 210 -11.22 -10.29 -1.88
N VAL A 211 -10.57 -10.28 -0.71
CA VAL A 211 -11.11 -10.83 0.54
C VAL A 211 -11.63 -9.75 1.49
N ALA A 212 -11.18 -8.51 1.31
CA ALA A 212 -11.70 -7.35 2.03
C ALA A 212 -11.48 -6.08 1.21
N ASP A 213 -12.40 -5.12 1.39
CA ASP A 213 -12.41 -3.84 0.70
C ASP A 213 -13.14 -2.80 1.57
N GLY A 214 -12.45 -1.76 1.99
CA GLY A 214 -13.00 -0.73 2.87
C GLY A 214 -11.96 0.28 3.33
N SER A 215 -12.38 1.25 4.14
CA SER A 215 -11.46 2.17 4.81
C SER A 215 -10.55 1.42 5.80
N PRO A 216 -9.39 1.98 6.19
CA PRO A 216 -8.56 1.39 7.24
C PRO A 216 -9.33 1.08 8.52
N ALA A 217 -10.26 1.97 8.90
CA ALA A 217 -11.08 1.78 10.09
C ALA A 217 -12.06 0.60 9.96
N GLU A 218 -12.70 0.45 8.80
CA GLU A 218 -13.61 -0.68 8.50
C GLU A 218 -12.84 -2.00 8.49
N ILE A 219 -11.66 -2.04 7.86
CA ILE A 219 -10.81 -3.23 7.82
C ILE A 219 -10.39 -3.64 9.25
N LYS A 220 -9.94 -2.69 10.10
CA LYS A 220 -9.61 -2.96 11.51
C LYS A 220 -10.81 -3.46 12.31
N ALA A 221 -12.00 -2.93 12.02
CA ALA A 221 -13.22 -3.33 12.71
C ALA A 221 -13.64 -4.80 12.43
N THR A 222 -13.15 -5.41 11.33
CA THR A 222 -13.47 -6.81 10.99
C THR A 222 -12.96 -7.81 12.02
N VAL A 223 -11.93 -7.44 12.80
CA VAL A 223 -11.37 -8.29 13.88
C VAL A 223 -12.35 -8.43 15.02
N GLY A 224 -13.17 -7.40 15.31
CA GLY A 224 -14.11 -7.37 16.42
C GLY A 224 -13.45 -7.43 17.82
N ARG A 225 -12.13 -7.27 17.88
CA ARG A 225 -11.33 -7.37 19.10
C ARG A 225 -10.55 -6.10 19.33
N LYS A 226 -10.18 -5.86 20.61
CA LYS A 226 -9.33 -4.75 21.05
C LYS A 226 -7.99 -5.30 21.52
N ARG A 227 -6.93 -4.56 21.31
CA ARG A 227 -5.59 -4.85 21.82
C ARG A 227 -5.46 -4.22 23.20
N MET A 228 -5.23 -5.03 24.23
CA MET A 228 -5.02 -4.62 25.60
C MET A 228 -3.56 -4.92 25.98
N ALA A 229 -2.77 -3.90 26.29
CA ALA A 229 -1.40 -4.06 26.76
C ALA A 229 -1.27 -3.49 28.17
N PHE A 230 -0.52 -4.19 29.04
CA PHE A 230 -0.26 -3.77 30.41
C PHE A 230 0.99 -4.44 30.97
N ARG A 231 1.49 -3.92 32.08
CA ARG A 231 2.53 -4.57 32.88
C ARG A 231 1.97 -4.99 34.22
N CYS A 232 2.32 -6.20 34.68
CA CYS A 232 2.06 -6.63 36.04
C CYS A 232 3.21 -7.52 36.54
N ASN A 233 3.39 -7.55 37.87
CA ASN A 233 4.42 -8.36 38.51
C ASN A 233 3.93 -9.76 38.89
N ALA A 234 2.65 -10.04 38.73
CA ALA A 234 2.04 -11.35 38.97
C ALA A 234 1.96 -12.17 37.69
N SER A 235 2.01 -13.49 37.78
CA SER A 235 1.66 -14.36 36.67
C SER A 235 0.20 -14.16 36.31
N PHE A 236 -0.04 -13.79 35.08
CA PHE A 236 -1.37 -13.67 34.48
C PHE A 236 -1.58 -14.82 33.51
N GLU A 237 -2.66 -15.56 33.69
CA GLU A 237 -3.15 -16.57 32.78
C GLU A 237 -4.50 -16.14 32.24
N SER A 238 -4.69 -16.19 30.95
CA SER A 238 -5.94 -15.90 30.27
C SER A 238 -6.35 -17.08 29.41
N ALA A 239 -7.65 -17.29 29.27
CA ALA A 239 -8.20 -18.22 28.29
C ALA A 239 -8.03 -17.73 26.84
N GLU A 240 -7.69 -16.46 26.67
CA GLU A 240 -7.41 -15.84 25.37
C GLU A 240 -5.90 -15.89 25.08
N ALA A 241 -5.56 -16.00 23.81
CA ALA A 241 -4.16 -15.98 23.38
C ALA A 241 -3.52 -14.63 23.75
N PHE A 242 -2.35 -14.67 24.37
CA PHE A 242 -1.61 -13.49 24.76
C PHE A 242 -0.10 -13.65 24.50
N GLU A 243 0.56 -12.54 24.24
CA GLU A 243 2.00 -12.46 24.19
C GLU A 243 2.54 -11.95 25.52
N ARG A 244 3.65 -12.57 25.98
CA ARG A 244 4.33 -12.18 27.20
C ARG A 244 5.80 -11.89 26.92
N ALA A 245 6.23 -10.69 27.29
CA ALA A 245 7.64 -10.30 27.30
C ALA A 245 8.04 -9.82 28.70
N GLY A 246 8.60 -10.72 29.52
CA GLY A 246 8.88 -10.45 30.92
C GLY A 246 7.61 -10.17 31.73
N ASN A 247 7.45 -8.93 32.21
CA ASN A 247 6.28 -8.46 32.96
C ASN A 247 5.26 -7.71 32.09
N SER A 248 5.49 -7.63 30.76
CA SER A 248 4.56 -7.00 29.82
C SER A 248 3.68 -8.07 29.20
N TYR A 249 2.40 -7.78 29.12
CA TYR A 249 1.37 -8.65 28.54
C TYR A 249 0.66 -7.89 27.43
N GLU A 250 0.35 -8.58 26.35
CA GLU A 250 -0.43 -8.06 25.24
C GLU A 250 -1.50 -9.09 24.84
N ILE A 251 -2.75 -8.67 24.82
CA ILE A 251 -3.92 -9.55 24.65
C ILE A 251 -4.81 -8.96 23.55
N LEU A 252 -5.23 -9.78 22.61
CA LEU A 252 -6.27 -9.43 21.65
C LEU A 252 -7.60 -10.01 22.12
N THR A 253 -8.52 -9.16 22.58
CA THR A 253 -9.76 -9.56 23.25
C THR A 253 -10.96 -8.73 22.80
N ASP A 254 -12.13 -9.35 22.79
CA ASP A 254 -13.42 -8.66 22.60
C ASP A 254 -13.97 -8.08 23.92
N ARG A 255 -13.38 -8.46 25.06
CA ARG A 255 -13.87 -8.13 26.42
C ARG A 255 -12.78 -7.54 27.32
N PRO A 256 -12.09 -6.46 26.94
CA PRO A 256 -11.01 -5.89 27.75
C PRO A 256 -11.49 -5.43 29.14
N GLU A 257 -12.74 -4.98 29.23
CA GLU A 257 -13.34 -4.55 30.48
C GLU A 257 -13.53 -5.72 31.49
N ALA A 258 -13.77 -6.94 30.97
CA ALA A 258 -13.89 -8.13 31.83
C ALA A 258 -12.52 -8.57 32.32
N ILE A 259 -11.49 -8.55 31.47
CA ILE A 259 -10.11 -8.86 31.86
C ILE A 259 -9.61 -7.86 32.92
N LEU A 260 -9.84 -6.56 32.68
CA LEU A 260 -9.45 -5.52 33.64
C LEU A 260 -10.14 -5.73 35.00
N ARG A 261 -11.42 -6.05 35.00
CA ARG A 261 -12.17 -6.32 36.26
C ARG A 261 -11.61 -7.53 36.99
N ASP A 262 -11.24 -8.61 36.30
CA ASP A 262 -10.64 -9.80 36.90
C ASP A 262 -9.26 -9.48 37.51
N LEU A 263 -8.42 -8.74 36.83
CA LEU A 263 -7.10 -8.28 37.31
C LEU A 263 -7.24 -7.47 38.60
N LEU A 264 -8.18 -6.51 38.62
CA LEU A 264 -8.44 -5.67 39.80
C LEU A 264 -9.02 -6.48 40.94
N ALA A 265 -9.93 -7.44 40.71
CA ALA A 265 -10.51 -8.30 41.71
C ALA A 265 -9.47 -9.22 42.41
N ARG A 266 -8.41 -9.57 41.68
CA ARG A 266 -7.25 -10.34 42.19
C ARG A 266 -6.19 -9.46 42.86
N ASN A 267 -6.44 -8.15 43.04
CA ASN A 267 -5.48 -7.17 43.56
C ASN A 267 -4.12 -7.19 42.83
N VAL A 268 -4.13 -7.44 41.50
CA VAL A 268 -2.94 -7.38 40.68
C VAL A 268 -2.60 -5.92 40.40
N GLU A 269 -1.40 -5.48 40.80
CA GLU A 269 -0.91 -4.17 40.41
C GLU A 269 -0.59 -4.14 38.91
N ILE A 270 -1.30 -3.29 38.19
CA ILE A 270 -1.11 -3.07 36.77
C ILE A 270 -0.57 -1.67 36.51
N SER A 271 0.34 -1.57 35.54
CA SER A 271 0.91 -0.31 35.06
C SER A 271 0.96 -0.28 33.55
N ASN A 272 1.07 0.92 32.98
CA ASN A 272 1.11 1.14 31.53
C ASN A 272 -0.05 0.48 30.77
N LEU A 273 -1.24 0.48 31.36
CA LEU A 273 -2.44 -0.04 30.70
C LEU A 273 -2.80 0.81 29.48
N THR A 274 -2.89 0.14 28.33
CA THR A 274 -3.46 0.70 27.11
C THR A 274 -4.51 -0.25 26.56
N VAL A 275 -5.60 0.31 26.05
CA VAL A 275 -6.63 -0.43 25.31
C VAL A 275 -6.86 0.32 24.01
N THR A 276 -6.48 -0.30 22.90
CA THR A 276 -6.59 0.28 21.55
C THR A 276 -7.45 -0.62 20.67
N GLY A 277 -7.95 -0.09 19.56
CA GLY A 277 -8.53 -0.92 18.50
C GLY A 277 -7.50 -1.90 17.95
N ALA A 278 -7.96 -2.93 17.26
CA ALA A 278 -7.08 -3.83 16.52
C ALA A 278 -6.22 -3.04 15.54
N SER A 279 -4.97 -3.48 15.35
CA SER A 279 -4.10 -2.93 14.32
C SER A 279 -4.52 -3.41 12.93
N LEU A 280 -4.00 -2.78 11.88
CA LEU A 280 -4.21 -3.29 10.53
C LEU A 280 -3.53 -4.65 10.33
N GLU A 281 -2.46 -4.94 11.09
CA GLU A 281 -1.80 -6.24 11.11
C GLU A 281 -2.71 -7.35 11.67
N ASP A 282 -3.38 -7.07 12.79
CA ASP A 282 -4.37 -8.01 13.37
C ASP A 282 -5.48 -8.31 12.36
N ALA A 283 -5.97 -7.28 11.67
CA ALA A 283 -7.02 -7.43 10.68
C ALA A 283 -6.55 -8.23 9.47
N PHE A 284 -5.36 -7.95 8.98
CA PHE A 284 -4.77 -8.66 7.84
C PHE A 284 -4.56 -10.15 8.14
N LEU A 285 -3.99 -10.49 9.30
CA LEU A 285 -3.81 -11.87 9.73
C LEU A 285 -5.14 -12.60 9.88
N HIS A 286 -6.16 -11.93 10.46
CA HIS A 286 -7.49 -12.49 10.60
C HIS A 286 -8.17 -12.80 9.25
N LEU A 287 -8.07 -11.88 8.29
CA LEU A 287 -8.67 -12.02 6.98
C LEU A 287 -8.01 -13.12 6.13
N THR A 288 -6.67 -13.18 6.17
CA THR A 288 -5.91 -14.17 5.39
C THR A 288 -6.00 -15.58 5.99
N ALA A 289 -6.10 -15.74 7.31
CA ALA A 289 -6.34 -17.03 7.95
C ALA A 289 -7.71 -17.62 7.56
N ARG A 290 -8.80 -16.81 7.58
CA ARG A 290 -10.15 -17.26 7.17
C ARG A 290 -10.24 -17.67 5.70
N ALA A 291 -9.53 -16.99 4.82
CA ALA A 291 -9.47 -17.36 3.41
C ALA A 291 -8.79 -18.73 3.19
N GLY A 292 -7.95 -19.17 4.14
CA GLY A 292 -7.33 -20.51 4.18
C GLY A 292 -8.31 -21.63 4.47
N ASP A 293 -9.25 -21.42 5.38
CA ASP A 293 -10.20 -22.44 5.87
C ASP A 293 -11.36 -22.72 4.88
N HIS A 294 -11.65 -21.82 3.96
CA HIS A 294 -12.69 -22.01 2.94
C HIS A 294 -12.22 -22.73 1.66
N ALA A 295 -10.94 -23.10 1.59
CA ALA A 295 -10.33 -23.74 0.41
C ALA A 295 -9.87 -25.20 0.68
N ALA A 296 -10.24 -25.79 1.82
CA ALA A 296 -9.98 -27.18 2.21
C ALA A 296 -11.18 -28.10 1.95
#